data_cb0aa760abbb3de404994c4d162063b5
#
_entry.id   cb0aa760abbb3de404994c4d162063b5
#
_cell.length_a   1.000
_cell.length_b   1.000
_cell.length_c   1.000
_cell.angle_alpha   90.00
_cell.angle_beta   90.00
_cell.angle_gamma   90.00
#
_symmetry.space_group_name_H-M   'P 1'
#
loop_
_entity.id
_entity.type
_entity.pdbx_description
1 polymer ?
#
loop_
_entity_poly.entity_id
_entity_poly.type
_entity_poly.pdbx_seq_one_letter_code
_entity_poly.pdbx_strand_id
1 'polypeptide(L)'
;MNIHEYQAKALLDDYGAPVADGRVADTPQEATAIARELGGETFVVKAQIHAGGRGKAGGIKLVKTLQELHAEADRMLGKPLITPQTGPKGRIVRRVYVVKDATIARELYLSLLVDRGSGRVAFVASTEGGVDIEAVAANTPEKIATLTVDPASGLSPFHGRFIASALKLEGPLAKQCEKLVAGLYKLFVEKDASLIEINPLVVTKAGNLLCLDAKIAFDDNALFRHTDIAALRDLGEEDPAEVEAQRLGLSYVKLDGSIGCMVNGAGLAMATMDIIKLHGAEPANFLDVGGGASKERVTDAFKIILSDPHVKGVLVNIFGGIMRCDTIAEGIIAAARETNIAVPLVVRLEGTNVERGKALLRESGLAIIPADDLDDAAKKVVAAVKAAA
;
A
#
# COMPACT_ATOMS: atom_id res chain seq x y z
N MET A 1 2.16 -5.91 -0.92
CA MET A 1 2.56 -5.46 -2.29
C MET A 1 1.32 -5.23 -3.13
N ASN A 2 1.20 -4.08 -3.81
CA ASN A 2 0.13 -3.80 -4.79
C ASN A 2 0.61 -4.12 -6.20
N ILE A 3 -0.35 -4.39 -7.11
CA ILE A 3 -0.08 -4.56 -8.54
C ILE A 3 -0.98 -3.62 -9.37
N HIS A 4 -0.61 -3.39 -10.63
CA HIS A 4 -1.42 -2.58 -11.54
C HIS A 4 -2.71 -3.26 -11.96
N GLU A 5 -3.71 -2.49 -12.39
CA GLU A 5 -5.02 -2.99 -12.84
C GLU A 5 -4.89 -4.04 -13.97
N TYR A 6 -4.01 -3.81 -14.96
CA TYR A 6 -3.84 -4.76 -16.05
C TYR A 6 -3.26 -6.10 -15.59
N GLN A 7 -2.36 -6.08 -14.58
CA GLN A 7 -1.82 -7.29 -13.95
C GLN A 7 -2.88 -8.00 -13.12
N ALA A 8 -3.67 -7.23 -12.36
CA ALA A 8 -4.79 -7.76 -11.59
C ALA A 8 -5.81 -8.46 -12.50
N LYS A 9 -6.14 -7.87 -13.66
CA LYS A 9 -7.06 -8.48 -14.61
C LYS A 9 -6.51 -9.74 -15.25
N ALA A 10 -5.22 -9.81 -15.56
CA ALA A 10 -4.60 -11.05 -16.05
C ALA A 10 -4.74 -12.18 -15.02
N LEU A 11 -4.45 -11.90 -13.74
CA LEU A 11 -4.64 -12.88 -12.68
C LEU A 11 -6.11 -13.29 -12.51
N LEU A 12 -7.04 -12.34 -12.58
CA LEU A 12 -8.46 -12.62 -12.50
C LEU A 12 -8.92 -13.56 -13.63
N ASP A 13 -8.45 -13.34 -14.85
CA ASP A 13 -8.74 -14.18 -16.01
C ASP A 13 -8.21 -15.61 -15.84
N ASP A 14 -6.98 -15.77 -15.33
CA ASP A 14 -6.37 -17.06 -15.00
C ASP A 14 -7.21 -17.88 -14.00
N TYR A 15 -7.96 -17.21 -13.14
CA TYR A 15 -8.88 -17.82 -12.17
C TYR A 15 -10.35 -17.84 -12.63
N GLY A 16 -10.59 -17.55 -13.92
CA GLY A 16 -11.91 -17.65 -14.54
C GLY A 16 -12.88 -16.53 -14.21
N ALA A 17 -12.39 -15.41 -13.68
CA ALA A 17 -13.21 -14.20 -13.50
C ALA A 17 -13.37 -13.47 -14.84
N PRO A 18 -14.58 -13.02 -15.20
CA PRO A 18 -14.80 -12.34 -16.47
C PRO A 18 -14.16 -10.94 -16.44
N VAL A 19 -13.24 -10.68 -17.36
CA VAL A 19 -12.57 -9.39 -17.54
C VAL A 19 -12.76 -8.87 -18.97
N ALA A 20 -12.68 -7.55 -19.15
CA ALA A 20 -12.73 -6.97 -20.49
C ALA A 20 -11.39 -7.20 -21.22
N ASP A 21 -11.48 -7.47 -22.53
CA ASP A 21 -10.29 -7.50 -23.38
C ASP A 21 -9.57 -6.16 -23.34
N GLY A 22 -8.29 -6.19 -23.03
CA GLY A 22 -7.47 -5.01 -22.93
C GLY A 22 -5.99 -5.33 -22.89
N ARG A 23 -5.16 -4.35 -23.21
CA ARG A 23 -3.70 -4.45 -23.18
C ARG A 23 -3.07 -3.15 -22.71
N VAL A 24 -1.88 -3.27 -22.13
CA VAL A 24 -1.07 -2.14 -21.68
C VAL A 24 -0.25 -1.58 -22.83
N ALA A 25 -0.05 -0.26 -22.82
CA ALA A 25 0.80 0.47 -23.76
C ALA A 25 1.71 1.45 -23.01
N ASP A 26 2.95 1.54 -23.44
CA ASP A 26 3.96 2.46 -22.91
C ASP A 26 4.06 3.74 -23.78
N THR A 27 3.49 3.71 -24.99
CA THR A 27 3.48 4.84 -25.94
C THR A 27 2.09 5.06 -26.55
N PRO A 28 1.78 6.31 -27.02
CA PRO A 28 0.53 6.59 -27.72
C PRO A 28 0.35 5.77 -29.02
N GLN A 29 1.46 5.45 -29.69
CA GLN A 29 1.48 4.64 -30.91
C GLN A 29 1.07 3.20 -30.61
N GLU A 30 1.64 2.59 -29.55
CA GLU A 30 1.25 1.27 -29.09
C GLU A 30 -0.21 1.23 -28.67
N ALA A 31 -0.69 2.23 -27.91
CA ALA A 31 -2.09 2.33 -27.52
C ALA A 31 -3.02 2.30 -28.75
N THR A 32 -2.64 3.03 -29.82
CA THR A 32 -3.40 3.06 -31.08
C THR A 32 -3.35 1.71 -31.82
N ALA A 33 -2.20 1.03 -31.82
CA ALA A 33 -2.05 -0.30 -32.42
C ALA A 33 -2.92 -1.32 -31.69
N ILE A 34 -2.89 -1.32 -30.36
CA ILE A 34 -3.72 -2.18 -29.51
C ILE A 34 -5.21 -1.98 -29.80
N ALA A 35 -5.68 -0.74 -29.91
CA ALA A 35 -7.09 -0.48 -30.20
C ALA A 35 -7.52 -1.03 -31.57
N ARG A 36 -6.64 -0.97 -32.58
CA ARG A 36 -6.91 -1.59 -33.88
C ARG A 36 -7.01 -3.12 -33.79
N GLU A 37 -6.10 -3.75 -33.06
CA GLU A 37 -6.11 -5.20 -32.85
C GLU A 37 -7.33 -5.69 -32.06
N LEU A 38 -7.70 -4.95 -31.00
CA LEU A 38 -8.89 -5.25 -30.20
C LEU A 38 -10.16 -5.15 -31.04
N GLY A 39 -10.20 -4.23 -32.03
CA GLY A 39 -11.38 -3.96 -32.82
C GLY A 39 -12.54 -3.38 -31.99
N GLY A 40 -13.49 -2.75 -32.64
CA GLY A 40 -14.64 -2.09 -32.00
C GLY A 40 -14.67 -0.60 -32.31
N GLU A 41 -15.69 0.09 -31.80
CA GLU A 41 -15.94 1.51 -32.08
C GLU A 41 -15.59 2.41 -30.90
N THR A 42 -15.59 1.86 -29.68
CA THR A 42 -15.35 2.62 -28.43
C THR A 42 -14.35 1.90 -27.53
N PHE A 43 -13.46 2.69 -26.95
CA PHE A 43 -12.40 2.22 -26.08
C PHE A 43 -12.33 3.08 -24.81
N VAL A 44 -11.77 2.52 -23.76
CA VAL A 44 -11.42 3.25 -22.55
C VAL A 44 -9.90 3.22 -22.37
N VAL A 45 -9.31 4.42 -22.22
CA VAL A 45 -7.89 4.59 -21.88
C VAL A 45 -7.80 4.84 -20.39
N LYS A 46 -7.02 4.01 -19.68
CA LYS A 46 -6.89 4.06 -18.23
C LYS A 46 -5.43 4.23 -17.81
N ALA A 47 -5.09 5.31 -17.12
CA ALA A 47 -3.77 5.50 -16.51
C ALA A 47 -3.49 4.38 -15.51
N GLN A 48 -2.28 3.82 -15.56
CA GLN A 48 -1.85 2.76 -14.64
C GLN A 48 -0.97 3.35 -13.55
N ILE A 49 -1.55 3.56 -12.38
CA ILE A 49 -0.89 3.98 -11.13
C ILE A 49 -1.50 3.22 -9.95
N HIS A 50 -0.75 3.05 -8.86
CA HIS A 50 -1.23 2.40 -7.63
C HIS A 50 -2.04 3.37 -6.76
N ALA A 51 -3.06 4.00 -7.35
CA ALA A 51 -3.96 4.91 -6.62
C ALA A 51 -5.40 4.81 -7.13
N GLY A 52 -6.33 4.96 -6.21
CA GLY A 52 -7.75 5.10 -6.50
C GLY A 52 -8.12 6.52 -6.95
N GLY A 53 -9.39 6.68 -7.36
CA GLY A 53 -9.89 7.99 -7.78
C GLY A 53 -9.43 8.45 -9.16
N ARG A 54 -8.79 7.59 -9.95
CA ARG A 54 -8.27 7.88 -11.30
C ARG A 54 -9.32 8.50 -12.23
N GLY A 55 -10.56 8.00 -12.17
CA GLY A 55 -11.66 8.51 -13.00
C GLY A 55 -11.95 10.00 -12.74
N LYS A 56 -12.08 10.38 -11.47
CA LYS A 56 -12.32 11.79 -11.06
C LYS A 56 -11.14 12.70 -11.40
N ALA A 57 -9.93 12.15 -11.38
CA ALA A 57 -8.69 12.86 -11.72
C ALA A 57 -8.42 12.95 -13.24
N GLY A 58 -9.31 12.44 -14.09
CA GLY A 58 -9.12 12.42 -15.53
C GLY A 58 -8.17 11.36 -16.08
N GLY A 59 -7.82 10.37 -15.25
CA GLY A 59 -6.98 9.22 -15.63
C GLY A 59 -7.75 8.07 -16.30
N ILE A 60 -9.07 8.22 -16.51
CA ILE A 60 -9.91 7.26 -17.24
C ILE A 60 -10.73 8.03 -18.26
N LYS A 61 -10.63 7.66 -19.54
CA LYS A 61 -11.33 8.33 -20.64
C LYS A 61 -11.93 7.35 -21.62
N LEU A 62 -13.24 7.52 -21.88
CA LEU A 62 -13.93 6.90 -23.01
C LEU A 62 -13.60 7.68 -24.28
N VAL A 63 -13.21 7.00 -25.33
CA VAL A 63 -12.84 7.55 -26.63
C VAL A 63 -13.53 6.78 -27.75
N LYS A 64 -13.89 7.48 -28.83
CA LYS A 64 -14.65 6.94 -29.94
C LYS A 64 -13.86 6.82 -31.24
N THR A 65 -12.68 7.38 -31.26
CA THR A 65 -11.81 7.34 -32.44
C THR A 65 -10.38 6.99 -32.04
N LEU A 66 -9.61 6.42 -32.97
CA LEU A 66 -8.18 6.15 -32.76
C LEU A 66 -7.38 7.45 -32.58
N GLN A 67 -7.83 8.55 -33.15
CA GLN A 67 -7.18 9.85 -32.97
C GLN A 67 -7.39 10.40 -31.56
N GLU A 68 -8.60 10.32 -31.02
CA GLU A 68 -8.88 10.65 -29.62
C GLU A 68 -8.09 9.76 -28.66
N LEU A 69 -8.00 8.46 -28.97
CA LEU A 69 -7.26 7.50 -28.17
C LEU A 69 -5.76 7.87 -28.08
N HIS A 70 -5.16 8.18 -29.24
CA HIS A 70 -3.76 8.65 -29.30
C HIS A 70 -3.57 9.92 -28.49
N ALA A 71 -4.45 10.91 -28.64
CA ALA A 71 -4.36 12.18 -27.92
C ALA A 71 -4.52 12.01 -26.41
N GLU A 72 -5.43 11.15 -25.95
CA GLU A 72 -5.61 10.88 -24.53
C GLU A 72 -4.43 10.08 -23.92
N ALA A 73 -3.87 9.12 -24.65
CA ALA A 73 -2.66 8.42 -24.23
C ALA A 73 -1.47 9.39 -24.11
N ASP A 74 -1.25 10.29 -25.07
CA ASP A 74 -0.22 11.33 -25.02
C ASP A 74 -0.45 12.34 -23.89
N ARG A 75 -1.71 12.67 -23.61
CA ARG A 75 -2.07 13.54 -22.48
C ARG A 75 -1.71 12.93 -21.14
N MET A 76 -1.81 11.60 -20.99
CA MET A 76 -1.60 10.90 -19.73
C MET A 76 -0.13 10.49 -19.52
N LEU A 77 0.51 9.92 -20.55
CA LEU A 77 1.84 9.34 -20.44
C LEU A 77 2.91 10.40 -20.09
N GLY A 78 3.81 10.05 -19.19
CA GLY A 78 4.91 10.90 -18.72
C GLY A 78 4.50 12.06 -17.81
N LYS A 79 3.20 12.20 -17.50
CA LYS A 79 2.69 13.32 -16.68
C LYS A 79 2.16 12.84 -15.33
N PRO A 80 2.18 13.69 -14.29
CA PRO A 80 1.65 13.34 -12.99
C PRO A 80 0.12 13.31 -13.00
N LEU A 81 -0.46 12.22 -12.49
CA LEU A 81 -1.89 12.14 -12.19
C LEU A 81 -2.10 12.40 -10.71
N ILE A 82 -2.83 13.47 -10.40
CA ILE A 82 -3.12 13.91 -9.03
C ILE A 82 -4.48 13.35 -8.61
N THR A 83 -4.48 12.49 -7.60
CA THR A 83 -5.69 11.94 -6.98
C THR A 83 -5.66 12.24 -5.48
N PRO A 84 -6.76 12.08 -4.73
CA PRO A 84 -6.71 12.20 -3.27
C PRO A 84 -5.67 11.30 -2.60
N GLN A 85 -5.37 10.14 -3.19
CA GLN A 85 -4.42 9.17 -2.64
C GLN A 85 -2.96 9.45 -3.04
N THR A 86 -2.71 10.15 -4.16
CA THR A 86 -1.33 10.46 -4.60
C THR A 86 -0.76 11.74 -3.99
N GLY A 87 -1.62 12.51 -3.32
CA GLY A 87 -1.24 13.82 -2.81
C GLY A 87 -0.95 14.86 -3.92
N PRO A 88 -0.51 16.07 -3.56
CA PRO A 88 -0.37 17.20 -4.49
C PRO A 88 0.72 17.02 -5.56
N LYS A 89 1.70 16.14 -5.32
CA LYS A 89 2.76 15.83 -6.30
C LYS A 89 2.27 14.91 -7.41
N GLY A 90 1.20 14.13 -7.18
CA GLY A 90 0.72 13.11 -8.10
C GLY A 90 1.68 11.93 -8.27
N ARG A 91 1.28 10.99 -9.14
CA ARG A 91 2.14 9.88 -9.61
C ARG A 91 2.30 9.97 -11.12
N ILE A 92 3.52 9.78 -11.61
CA ILE A 92 3.81 9.80 -13.06
C ILE A 92 3.19 8.58 -13.72
N VAL A 93 2.33 8.84 -14.70
CA VAL A 93 1.71 7.77 -15.50
C VAL A 93 2.75 7.24 -16.49
N ARG A 94 3.26 6.04 -16.24
CA ARG A 94 4.24 5.40 -17.12
C ARG A 94 3.59 4.54 -18.19
N ARG A 95 2.38 4.04 -17.93
CA ARG A 95 1.63 3.13 -18.80
C ARG A 95 0.17 3.51 -18.83
N VAL A 96 -0.47 3.24 -19.96
CA VAL A 96 -1.93 3.29 -20.08
C VAL A 96 -2.46 1.89 -20.43
N TYR A 97 -3.64 1.57 -19.92
CA TYR A 97 -4.33 0.34 -20.25
C TYR A 97 -5.48 0.67 -21.19
N VAL A 98 -5.48 0.06 -22.38
CA VAL A 98 -6.49 0.24 -23.41
C VAL A 98 -7.43 -0.95 -23.36
N VAL A 99 -8.71 -0.70 -23.13
CA VAL A 99 -9.75 -1.74 -23.05
C VAL A 99 -10.93 -1.41 -23.95
N LYS A 100 -11.65 -2.43 -24.40
CA LYS A 100 -12.96 -2.25 -25.04
C LYS A 100 -13.94 -1.66 -24.05
N ASP A 101 -14.81 -0.78 -24.53
CA ASP A 101 -15.92 -0.28 -23.72
C ASP A 101 -16.89 -1.41 -23.38
N ALA A 102 -17.26 -1.47 -22.10
CA ALA A 102 -18.31 -2.35 -21.62
C ALA A 102 -19.61 -1.56 -21.48
N THR A 103 -20.61 -1.88 -22.28
CA THR A 103 -21.91 -1.23 -22.17
C THR A 103 -22.58 -1.60 -20.85
N ILE A 104 -22.43 -0.72 -19.83
CA ILE A 104 -22.84 -0.95 -18.46
C ILE A 104 -24.36 -0.82 -18.31
N ALA A 105 -25.00 -1.77 -17.62
CA ALA A 105 -26.38 -1.70 -17.18
C ALA A 105 -26.49 -1.41 -15.68
N ARG A 106 -25.61 -2.02 -14.85
CA ARG A 106 -25.56 -1.83 -13.39
C ARG A 106 -24.11 -1.87 -12.91
N GLU A 107 -23.79 -1.08 -11.91
CA GLU A 107 -22.52 -1.11 -11.20
C GLU A 107 -22.71 -1.68 -9.80
N LEU A 108 -21.82 -2.58 -9.39
CA LEU A 108 -21.85 -3.32 -8.15
C LEU A 108 -20.45 -3.25 -7.52
N TYR A 109 -20.36 -3.54 -6.23
CA TYR A 109 -19.11 -3.67 -5.51
C TYR A 109 -18.92 -5.10 -5.00
N LEU A 110 -17.72 -5.63 -5.14
CA LEU A 110 -17.34 -6.91 -4.53
C LEU A 110 -15.87 -6.88 -4.13
N SER A 111 -15.59 -7.23 -2.87
CA SER A 111 -14.21 -7.38 -2.41
C SER A 111 -14.04 -8.58 -1.50
N LEU A 112 -12.77 -9.02 -1.39
CA LEU A 112 -12.29 -10.02 -0.44
C LEU A 112 -11.15 -9.40 0.35
N LEU A 113 -11.18 -9.59 1.66
CA LEU A 113 -10.12 -9.14 2.56
C LEU A 113 -10.01 -10.09 3.77
N VAL A 114 -8.91 -9.94 4.52
CA VAL A 114 -8.78 -10.61 5.82
C VAL A 114 -9.50 -9.77 6.87
N ASP A 115 -10.59 -10.30 7.43
CA ASP A 115 -11.22 -9.71 8.60
C ASP A 115 -10.41 -10.04 9.86
N ARG A 116 -9.73 -9.02 10.38
CA ARG A 116 -8.87 -9.17 11.56
C ARG A 116 -9.63 -9.48 12.84
N GLY A 117 -10.91 -9.10 12.91
CA GLY A 117 -11.76 -9.37 14.08
C GLY A 117 -12.09 -10.84 14.22
N SER A 118 -12.41 -11.51 13.11
CA SER A 118 -12.74 -12.94 13.10
C SER A 118 -11.56 -13.85 12.74
N GLY A 119 -10.46 -13.29 12.18
CA GLY A 119 -9.34 -14.05 11.63
C GLY A 119 -9.71 -14.86 10.38
N ARG A 120 -10.70 -14.42 9.61
CA ARG A 120 -11.25 -15.11 8.44
C ARG A 120 -11.17 -14.27 7.18
N VAL A 121 -11.24 -14.91 6.02
CA VAL A 121 -11.49 -14.22 4.77
C VAL A 121 -12.94 -13.76 4.74
N ALA A 122 -13.15 -12.47 4.49
CA ALA A 122 -14.48 -11.88 4.37
C ALA A 122 -14.73 -11.40 2.94
N PHE A 123 -15.91 -11.70 2.42
CA PHE A 123 -16.49 -11.04 1.27
C PHE A 123 -17.25 -9.80 1.74
N VAL A 124 -17.08 -8.69 1.04
CA VAL A 124 -17.88 -7.48 1.18
C VAL A 124 -18.53 -7.19 -0.16
N ALA A 125 -19.86 -7.07 -0.17
CA ALA A 125 -20.64 -6.88 -1.38
C ALA A 125 -21.64 -5.73 -1.22
N SER A 126 -21.84 -4.94 -2.28
CA SER A 126 -22.83 -3.87 -2.30
C SER A 126 -23.45 -3.70 -3.68
N THR A 127 -24.72 -3.27 -3.71
CA THR A 127 -25.38 -2.83 -4.94
C THR A 127 -24.93 -1.43 -5.38
N GLU A 128 -24.13 -0.74 -4.60
CA GLU A 128 -23.54 0.57 -4.89
C GLU A 128 -22.09 0.36 -5.37
N GLY A 129 -21.88 0.32 -6.66
CA GLY A 129 -20.56 0.20 -7.29
C GLY A 129 -20.10 1.51 -7.94
N GLY A 130 -18.81 1.58 -8.29
CA GLY A 130 -18.22 2.76 -8.94
C GLY A 130 -18.08 3.97 -8.02
N VAL A 131 -18.31 3.81 -6.73
CA VAL A 131 -18.27 4.86 -5.70
C VAL A 131 -17.30 4.49 -4.57
N ASP A 132 -17.06 5.44 -3.69
CA ASP A 132 -16.28 5.24 -2.46
C ASP A 132 -17.09 4.35 -1.51
N ILE A 133 -16.61 3.13 -1.28
CA ILE A 133 -17.33 2.13 -0.47
C ILE A 133 -17.30 2.48 1.02
N GLU A 134 -16.25 3.16 1.49
CA GLU A 134 -16.14 3.62 2.87
C GLU A 134 -17.22 4.67 3.17
N ALA A 135 -17.50 5.54 2.20
CA ALA A 135 -18.59 6.50 2.32
C ALA A 135 -19.97 5.80 2.32
N VAL A 136 -20.15 4.74 1.53
CA VAL A 136 -21.38 3.92 1.57
C VAL A 136 -21.51 3.24 2.92
N ALA A 137 -20.44 2.64 3.45
CA ALA A 137 -20.45 1.97 4.76
C ALA A 137 -20.77 2.93 5.91
N ALA A 138 -20.29 4.17 5.84
CA ALA A 138 -20.55 5.19 6.85
C ALA A 138 -21.98 5.75 6.79
N ASN A 139 -22.52 5.99 5.59
CA ASN A 139 -23.79 6.68 5.41
C ASN A 139 -24.99 5.74 5.25
N THR A 140 -24.79 4.55 4.69
CA THR A 140 -25.84 3.57 4.37
C THR A 140 -25.34 2.14 4.62
N PRO A 141 -24.98 1.78 5.89
CA PRO A 141 -24.37 0.48 6.23
C PRO A 141 -25.26 -0.71 5.86
N GLU A 142 -26.58 -0.52 5.79
CA GLU A 142 -27.54 -1.55 5.37
C GLU A 142 -27.37 -1.98 3.90
N LYS A 143 -26.65 -1.23 3.10
CA LYS A 143 -26.30 -1.58 1.72
C LYS A 143 -25.04 -2.43 1.60
N ILE A 144 -24.35 -2.65 2.71
CA ILE A 144 -23.13 -3.46 2.77
C ILE A 144 -23.50 -4.85 3.30
N ALA A 145 -23.27 -5.86 2.51
CA ALA A 145 -23.37 -7.26 2.94
C ALA A 145 -21.98 -7.82 3.17
N THR A 146 -21.76 -8.40 4.35
CA THR A 146 -20.49 -9.06 4.71
C THR A 146 -20.74 -10.53 5.00
N LEU A 147 -19.86 -11.40 4.48
CA LEU A 147 -19.90 -12.83 4.69
C LEU A 147 -18.49 -13.37 4.87
N THR A 148 -18.22 -14.00 6.01
CA THR A 148 -16.94 -14.64 6.31
C THR A 148 -16.92 -16.09 5.88
N VAL A 149 -15.75 -16.57 5.47
CA VAL A 149 -15.48 -17.98 5.14
C VAL A 149 -14.63 -18.59 6.24
N ASP A 150 -15.11 -19.67 6.84
CA ASP A 150 -14.34 -20.41 7.83
C ASP A 150 -13.19 -21.17 7.13
N PRO A 151 -11.92 -20.94 7.50
CA PRO A 151 -10.78 -21.56 6.82
C PRO A 151 -10.75 -23.08 6.96
N ALA A 152 -11.38 -23.65 7.98
CA ALA A 152 -11.43 -25.10 8.18
C ALA A 152 -12.39 -25.79 7.21
N SER A 153 -13.52 -25.15 6.87
CA SER A 153 -14.50 -25.70 5.90
C SER A 153 -14.28 -25.19 4.47
N GLY A 154 -13.61 -24.07 4.32
CA GLY A 154 -13.40 -23.41 3.04
C GLY A 154 -14.68 -22.86 2.42
N LEU A 155 -14.56 -22.44 1.16
CA LEU A 155 -15.69 -21.92 0.40
C LEU A 155 -16.67 -23.04 0.05
N SER A 156 -17.98 -22.77 0.25
CA SER A 156 -19.07 -23.65 -0.16
C SER A 156 -19.99 -22.93 -1.15
N PRO A 157 -20.83 -23.67 -1.93
CA PRO A 157 -21.80 -23.05 -2.85
C PRO A 157 -22.77 -22.07 -2.20
N PHE A 158 -23.01 -22.20 -0.88
CA PHE A 158 -23.81 -21.26 -0.12
C PHE A 158 -23.25 -19.83 -0.21
N HIS A 159 -21.93 -19.65 -0.08
CA HIS A 159 -21.28 -18.33 -0.12
C HIS A 159 -21.57 -17.60 -1.44
N GLY A 160 -21.41 -18.31 -2.57
CA GLY A 160 -21.72 -17.73 -3.88
C GLY A 160 -23.19 -17.33 -4.03
N ARG A 161 -24.13 -18.17 -3.56
CA ARG A 161 -25.56 -17.83 -3.57
C ARG A 161 -25.91 -16.65 -2.66
N PHE A 162 -25.29 -16.57 -1.48
CA PHE A 162 -25.47 -15.44 -0.59
C PHE A 162 -25.04 -14.12 -1.24
N ILE A 163 -23.82 -14.09 -1.84
CA ILE A 163 -23.31 -12.90 -2.52
C ILE A 163 -24.18 -12.55 -3.73
N ALA A 164 -24.62 -13.52 -4.53
CA ALA A 164 -25.53 -13.28 -5.64
C ALA A 164 -26.86 -12.63 -5.17
N SER A 165 -27.42 -13.13 -4.06
CA SER A 165 -28.63 -12.58 -3.45
C SER A 165 -28.41 -11.14 -2.94
N ALA A 166 -27.28 -10.89 -2.23
CA ALA A 166 -26.93 -9.57 -1.73
C ALA A 166 -26.77 -8.54 -2.86
N LEU A 167 -26.20 -8.95 -4.01
CA LEU A 167 -26.05 -8.12 -5.21
C LEU A 167 -27.32 -8.06 -6.07
N LYS A 168 -28.42 -8.71 -5.64
CA LYS A 168 -29.67 -8.80 -6.39
C LYS A 168 -29.47 -9.34 -7.81
N LEU A 169 -28.70 -10.42 -7.92
CA LEU A 169 -28.43 -11.14 -9.15
C LEU A 169 -29.28 -12.41 -9.21
N GLU A 170 -29.97 -12.63 -10.31
CA GLU A 170 -30.92 -13.73 -10.50
C GLU A 170 -30.58 -14.54 -11.76
N GLY A 171 -31.11 -15.74 -11.84
CA GLY A 171 -31.01 -16.60 -13.01
C GLY A 171 -29.57 -16.87 -13.47
N PRO A 172 -29.24 -16.62 -14.75
CA PRO A 172 -27.88 -16.82 -15.27
C PRO A 172 -26.83 -15.96 -14.58
N LEU A 173 -27.16 -14.74 -14.17
CA LEU A 173 -26.24 -13.84 -13.46
C LEU A 173 -25.86 -14.38 -12.07
N ALA A 174 -26.79 -14.99 -11.34
CA ALA A 174 -26.50 -15.64 -10.07
C ALA A 174 -25.46 -16.77 -10.24
N LYS A 175 -25.62 -17.59 -11.28
CA LYS A 175 -24.64 -18.65 -11.62
C LYS A 175 -23.27 -18.11 -12.02
N GLN A 176 -23.22 -17.01 -12.75
CA GLN A 176 -21.97 -16.31 -13.05
C GLN A 176 -21.31 -15.79 -11.78
N CYS A 177 -22.09 -15.21 -10.84
CA CYS A 177 -21.61 -14.73 -9.55
C CYS A 177 -21.05 -15.86 -8.70
N GLU A 178 -21.72 -17.01 -8.63
CA GLU A 178 -21.22 -18.19 -7.90
C GLU A 178 -19.85 -18.64 -8.42
N LYS A 179 -19.66 -18.69 -9.74
CA LYS A 179 -18.37 -19.03 -10.36
C LYS A 179 -17.30 -17.96 -10.04
N LEU A 180 -17.65 -16.68 -10.18
CA LEU A 180 -16.77 -15.57 -9.86
C LEU A 180 -16.29 -15.63 -8.40
N VAL A 181 -17.20 -15.78 -7.45
CA VAL A 181 -16.90 -15.91 -6.01
C VAL A 181 -15.93 -17.10 -5.75
N ALA A 182 -16.14 -18.21 -6.42
CA ALA A 182 -15.25 -19.38 -6.28
C ALA A 182 -13.84 -19.10 -6.83
N GLY A 183 -13.74 -18.47 -8.01
CA GLY A 183 -12.45 -18.07 -8.60
C GLY A 183 -11.70 -17.06 -7.74
N LEU A 184 -12.39 -16.02 -7.25
CA LEU A 184 -11.79 -14.99 -6.40
C LEU A 184 -11.28 -15.57 -5.07
N TYR A 185 -12.05 -16.43 -4.41
CA TYR A 185 -11.61 -17.07 -3.19
C TYR A 185 -10.39 -17.95 -3.41
N LYS A 186 -10.38 -18.72 -4.51
CA LYS A 186 -9.25 -19.56 -4.89
C LYS A 186 -7.99 -18.70 -5.11
N LEU A 187 -8.07 -17.65 -5.92
CA LEU A 187 -6.99 -16.68 -6.13
C LEU A 187 -6.49 -16.10 -4.80
N PHE A 188 -7.42 -15.66 -3.94
CA PHE A 188 -7.09 -15.03 -2.66
C PHE A 188 -6.24 -15.95 -1.78
N VAL A 189 -6.66 -17.22 -1.63
CA VAL A 189 -5.98 -18.18 -0.77
C VAL A 189 -4.70 -18.75 -1.41
N GLU A 190 -4.73 -19.06 -2.70
CA GLU A 190 -3.57 -19.68 -3.38
C GLU A 190 -2.40 -18.71 -3.60
N LYS A 191 -2.68 -17.41 -3.70
CA LYS A 191 -1.66 -16.37 -3.94
C LYS A 191 -1.37 -15.51 -2.72
N ASP A 192 -1.91 -15.84 -1.54
CA ASP A 192 -1.80 -15.03 -0.33
C ASP A 192 -2.16 -13.56 -0.57
N ALA A 193 -3.27 -13.32 -1.25
CA ALA A 193 -3.79 -11.98 -1.39
C ALA A 193 -4.27 -11.45 -0.03
N SER A 194 -4.03 -10.19 0.24
CA SER A 194 -4.56 -9.48 1.43
C SER A 194 -5.81 -8.67 1.11
N LEU A 195 -5.99 -8.33 -0.17
CA LEU A 195 -7.15 -7.64 -0.72
C LEU A 195 -7.36 -8.02 -2.18
N ILE A 196 -8.59 -8.33 -2.55
CA ILE A 196 -9.08 -8.29 -3.92
C ILE A 196 -10.30 -7.39 -3.92
N GLU A 197 -10.26 -6.28 -4.64
CA GLU A 197 -11.36 -5.32 -4.76
C GLU A 197 -11.75 -5.18 -6.23
N ILE A 198 -13.02 -5.35 -6.52
CA ILE A 198 -13.62 -5.13 -7.84
C ILE A 198 -14.63 -3.99 -7.71
N ASN A 199 -14.26 -2.82 -8.21
CA ASN A 199 -15.05 -1.60 -8.07
C ASN A 199 -14.96 -0.71 -9.32
N PRO A 200 -15.94 -0.84 -10.26
CA PRO A 200 -17.13 -1.68 -10.15
C PRO A 200 -16.97 -3.10 -10.72
N LEU A 201 -17.72 -4.02 -10.13
CA LEU A 201 -18.21 -5.22 -10.81
C LEU A 201 -19.46 -4.80 -11.57
N VAL A 202 -19.54 -5.05 -12.88
CA VAL A 202 -20.67 -4.58 -13.67
C VAL A 202 -21.54 -5.70 -14.22
N VAL A 203 -22.84 -5.42 -14.33
CA VAL A 203 -23.73 -6.17 -15.21
C VAL A 203 -23.77 -5.41 -16.53
N THR A 204 -23.41 -6.08 -17.61
CA THR A 204 -23.46 -5.49 -18.95
C THR A 204 -24.90 -5.52 -19.51
N LYS A 205 -25.21 -4.67 -20.50
CA LYS A 205 -26.52 -4.73 -21.20
C LYS A 205 -26.77 -6.06 -21.91
N ALA A 206 -25.71 -6.82 -22.20
CA ALA A 206 -25.81 -8.17 -22.74
C ALA A 206 -26.17 -9.24 -21.68
N GLY A 207 -26.31 -8.87 -20.40
CA GLY A 207 -26.69 -9.77 -19.33
C GLY A 207 -25.52 -10.64 -18.79
N ASN A 208 -24.30 -10.10 -18.84
CA ASN A 208 -23.11 -10.77 -18.30
C ASN A 208 -22.47 -9.97 -17.16
N LEU A 209 -21.86 -10.67 -16.22
CA LEU A 209 -20.97 -10.04 -15.23
C LEU A 209 -19.61 -9.73 -15.87
N LEU A 210 -18.99 -8.62 -15.43
CA LEU A 210 -17.65 -8.23 -15.86
C LEU A 210 -16.92 -7.47 -14.75
N CYS A 211 -15.69 -7.86 -14.43
CA CYS A 211 -14.78 -7.13 -13.55
C CYS A 211 -14.20 -5.92 -14.31
N LEU A 212 -14.80 -4.75 -14.13
CA LEU A 212 -14.45 -3.56 -14.94
C LEU A 212 -13.19 -2.86 -14.43
N ASP A 213 -13.04 -2.75 -13.12
CA ASP A 213 -11.81 -2.29 -12.45
C ASP A 213 -11.46 -3.23 -11.30
N ALA A 214 -10.18 -3.46 -11.10
CA ALA A 214 -9.69 -4.40 -10.09
C ALA A 214 -8.43 -3.88 -9.41
N LYS A 215 -8.39 -4.04 -8.09
CA LYS A 215 -7.22 -3.79 -7.25
C LYS A 215 -6.92 -5.07 -6.47
N ILE A 216 -5.67 -5.53 -6.57
CA ILE A 216 -5.19 -6.68 -5.80
C ILE A 216 -3.96 -6.28 -5.01
N ALA A 217 -3.94 -6.64 -3.73
CA ALA A 217 -2.78 -6.54 -2.87
C ALA A 217 -2.44 -7.93 -2.32
N PHE A 218 -1.15 -8.18 -2.14
CA PHE A 218 -0.61 -9.43 -1.61
C PHE A 218 0.10 -9.22 -0.28
N ASP A 219 0.18 -10.27 0.52
CA ASP A 219 0.99 -10.28 1.74
C ASP A 219 2.48 -10.30 1.37
N ASP A 220 3.21 -9.24 1.71
CA ASP A 220 4.64 -9.14 1.46
C ASP A 220 5.45 -10.26 2.14
N ASN A 221 4.97 -10.77 3.27
CA ASN A 221 5.61 -11.86 3.99
C ASN A 221 5.48 -13.21 3.28
N ALA A 222 4.58 -13.34 2.31
CA ALA A 222 4.37 -14.55 1.53
C ALA A 222 5.08 -14.53 0.16
N LEU A 223 5.60 -13.39 -0.29
CA LEU A 223 6.21 -13.24 -1.63
C LEU A 223 7.37 -14.19 -1.90
N PHE A 224 8.08 -14.65 -0.87
CA PHE A 224 9.17 -15.62 -1.03
C PHE A 224 8.72 -16.94 -1.67
N ARG A 225 7.44 -17.31 -1.55
CA ARG A 225 6.84 -18.51 -2.17
C ARG A 225 6.03 -18.20 -3.42
N HIS A 226 5.90 -16.93 -3.81
CA HIS A 226 5.18 -16.43 -4.99
C HIS A 226 6.09 -15.57 -5.86
N THR A 227 7.10 -16.19 -6.47
CA THR A 227 8.09 -15.47 -7.32
C THR A 227 7.45 -14.87 -8.57
N ASP A 228 6.38 -15.48 -9.10
CA ASP A 228 5.56 -14.97 -10.19
C ASP A 228 4.85 -13.66 -9.80
N ILE A 229 4.30 -13.59 -8.59
CA ILE A 229 3.68 -12.36 -8.06
C ILE A 229 4.74 -11.31 -7.75
N ALA A 230 5.85 -11.70 -7.11
CA ALA A 230 6.95 -10.79 -6.80
C ALA A 230 7.51 -10.09 -8.06
N ALA A 231 7.52 -10.78 -9.21
CA ALA A 231 7.95 -10.23 -10.49
C ALA A 231 7.02 -9.15 -11.06
N LEU A 232 5.78 -9.05 -10.57
CA LEU A 232 4.81 -8.01 -10.96
C LEU A 232 5.05 -6.66 -10.25
N ARG A 233 5.96 -6.60 -9.30
CA ARG A 233 6.22 -5.42 -8.47
C ARG A 233 6.73 -4.26 -9.32
N ASP A 234 6.14 -3.08 -9.15
CA ASP A 234 6.60 -1.83 -9.76
C ASP A 234 7.19 -0.92 -8.66
N LEU A 235 8.52 -0.96 -8.53
CA LEU A 235 9.24 -0.13 -7.55
C LEU A 235 9.05 1.38 -7.78
N GLY A 236 8.67 1.78 -8.99
CA GLY A 236 8.39 3.18 -9.30
C GLY A 236 7.08 3.71 -8.72
N GLU A 237 6.22 2.82 -8.23
CA GLU A 237 4.97 3.15 -7.56
C GLU A 237 5.10 3.17 -6.03
N GLU A 238 6.25 2.74 -5.49
CA GLU A 238 6.51 2.70 -4.06
C GLU A 238 7.26 3.95 -3.57
N ASP A 239 7.35 4.13 -2.25
CA ASP A 239 8.20 5.19 -1.69
C ASP A 239 9.67 4.77 -1.79
N PRO A 240 10.57 5.62 -2.33
CA PRO A 240 11.97 5.26 -2.48
C PRO A 240 12.68 4.88 -1.17
N ALA A 241 12.29 5.48 -0.04
CA ALA A 241 12.86 5.15 1.26
C ALA A 241 12.40 3.76 1.75
N GLU A 242 11.14 3.38 1.47
CA GLU A 242 10.64 2.03 1.77
C GLU A 242 11.31 0.97 0.90
N VAL A 243 11.52 1.26 -0.39
CA VAL A 243 12.25 0.37 -1.31
C VAL A 243 13.69 0.15 -0.83
N GLU A 244 14.40 1.22 -0.46
CA GLU A 244 15.77 1.12 0.02
C GLU A 244 15.84 0.40 1.38
N ALA A 245 14.91 0.69 2.29
CA ALA A 245 14.82 -0.01 3.56
C ALA A 245 14.61 -1.52 3.38
N GLN A 246 13.74 -1.91 2.47
CA GLN A 246 13.51 -3.32 2.16
C GLN A 246 14.75 -3.98 1.58
N ARG A 247 15.50 -3.31 0.69
CA ARG A 247 16.77 -3.79 0.14
C ARG A 247 17.80 -4.08 1.25
N LEU A 248 17.79 -3.26 2.31
CA LEU A 248 18.65 -3.39 3.48
C LEU A 248 18.09 -4.34 4.55
N GLY A 249 16.92 -4.93 4.31
CA GLY A 249 16.24 -5.83 5.24
C GLY A 249 15.69 -5.12 6.49
N LEU A 250 15.41 -3.84 6.41
CA LEU A 250 14.81 -3.03 7.47
C LEU A 250 13.29 -2.99 7.34
N SER A 251 12.59 -3.02 8.48
CA SER A 251 11.16 -2.77 8.54
C SER A 251 10.92 -1.27 8.68
N TYR A 252 10.56 -0.61 7.59
CA TYR A 252 10.34 0.84 7.51
C TYR A 252 9.00 1.15 6.88
N VAL A 253 8.28 2.12 7.43
CA VAL A 253 7.08 2.71 6.85
C VAL A 253 7.20 4.22 6.97
N LYS A 254 7.03 4.94 5.87
CA LYS A 254 7.03 6.39 5.84
C LYS A 254 5.70 6.93 6.38
N LEU A 255 5.77 7.99 7.20
CA LEU A 255 4.64 8.73 7.73
C LEU A 255 4.81 10.24 7.43
N ASP A 256 3.79 11.03 7.72
CA ASP A 256 3.73 12.46 7.36
C ASP A 256 4.28 13.41 8.44
N GLY A 257 4.86 12.88 9.51
CA GLY A 257 5.36 13.67 10.63
C GLY A 257 6.73 14.29 10.43
N SER A 258 7.27 14.84 11.53
CA SER A 258 8.57 15.53 11.53
C SER A 258 9.60 14.94 12.50
N ILE A 259 9.23 13.94 13.29
CA ILE A 259 10.16 13.26 14.21
C ILE A 259 10.50 11.88 13.66
N GLY A 260 11.74 11.71 13.23
CA GLY A 260 12.28 10.42 12.83
C GLY A 260 12.40 9.47 14.01
N CYS A 261 12.00 8.22 13.84
CA CYS A 261 12.02 7.19 14.87
C CYS A 261 12.95 6.03 14.48
N MET A 262 13.85 5.63 15.37
CA MET A 262 14.66 4.41 15.24
C MET A 262 14.55 3.59 16.52
N VAL A 263 14.03 2.37 16.38
CA VAL A 263 13.68 1.52 17.52
C VAL A 263 14.08 0.06 17.23
N ASN A 264 14.27 -0.75 18.25
CA ASN A 264 14.41 -2.18 18.11
C ASN A 264 13.19 -2.91 18.67
N GLY A 265 12.41 -3.47 17.75
CA GLY A 265 11.17 -4.19 18.04
C GLY A 265 9.91 -3.39 17.74
N ALA A 266 9.01 -3.99 16.98
CA ALA A 266 7.81 -3.35 16.46
C ALA A 266 6.87 -2.79 17.56
N GLY A 267 6.71 -3.52 18.66
CA GLY A 267 5.90 -3.04 19.79
C GLY A 267 6.46 -1.78 20.45
N LEU A 268 7.79 -1.71 20.61
CA LEU A 268 8.45 -0.52 21.13
C LEU A 268 8.38 0.65 20.13
N ALA A 269 8.43 0.37 18.82
CA ALA A 269 8.27 1.38 17.78
C ALA A 269 6.86 2.00 17.81
N MET A 270 5.81 1.18 17.92
CA MET A 270 4.44 1.68 18.06
C MET A 270 4.28 2.53 19.32
N ALA A 271 4.75 2.05 20.48
CA ALA A 271 4.69 2.83 21.73
C ALA A 271 5.48 4.15 21.64
N THR A 272 6.61 4.16 20.92
CA THR A 272 7.39 5.39 20.70
C THR A 272 6.63 6.39 19.84
N MET A 273 5.96 5.93 18.79
CA MET A 273 5.12 6.79 17.95
C MET A 273 3.92 7.36 18.73
N ASP A 274 3.26 6.52 19.53
CA ASP A 274 2.11 6.94 20.34
C ASP A 274 2.48 8.02 21.35
N ILE A 275 3.62 7.86 22.06
CA ILE A 275 4.04 8.85 23.05
C ILE A 275 4.50 10.18 22.41
N ILE A 276 5.08 10.14 21.21
CA ILE A 276 5.37 11.36 20.43
C ILE A 276 4.08 12.12 20.14
N LYS A 277 3.03 11.40 19.71
CA LYS A 277 1.69 12.01 19.47
C LYS A 277 1.08 12.55 20.74
N LEU A 278 1.19 11.84 21.85
CA LEU A 278 0.70 12.31 23.16
C LEU A 278 1.34 13.65 23.56
N HIS A 279 2.60 13.89 23.19
CA HIS A 279 3.29 15.17 23.43
C HIS A 279 3.09 16.22 22.33
N GLY A 280 2.15 15.98 21.40
CA GLY A 280 1.70 16.96 20.41
C GLY A 280 2.64 17.16 19.22
N ALA A 281 3.32 16.07 18.80
CA ALA A 281 4.08 16.01 17.56
C ALA A 281 3.72 14.76 16.76
N GLU A 282 4.15 14.69 15.49
CA GLU A 282 3.86 13.57 14.62
C GLU A 282 5.14 12.82 14.23
N PRO A 283 5.14 11.46 14.30
CA PRO A 283 6.26 10.63 13.84
C PRO A 283 6.38 10.68 12.31
N ALA A 284 7.61 10.77 11.81
CA ALA A 284 7.91 10.79 10.38
C ALA A 284 8.00 9.39 9.77
N ASN A 285 8.20 8.38 10.60
CA ASN A 285 8.32 7.00 10.15
C ASN A 285 8.10 6.00 11.29
N PHE A 286 7.72 4.79 10.92
CA PHE A 286 7.98 3.58 11.68
C PHE A 286 9.34 3.01 11.22
N LEU A 287 10.22 2.61 12.13
CA LEU A 287 11.43 1.87 11.80
C LEU A 287 11.83 0.94 12.93
N ASP A 288 11.91 -0.34 12.60
CA ASP A 288 12.44 -1.40 13.47
C ASP A 288 13.74 -1.94 12.89
N VAL A 289 14.84 -1.72 13.59
CA VAL A 289 16.15 -2.26 13.19
C VAL A 289 16.34 -3.74 13.54
N GLY A 290 15.39 -4.32 14.29
CA GLY A 290 15.43 -5.71 14.75
C GLY A 290 16.34 -5.96 15.93
N GLY A 291 16.18 -7.12 16.57
CA GLY A 291 16.90 -7.48 17.80
C GLY A 291 18.37 -7.89 17.65
N GLY A 292 18.89 -7.97 16.43
CA GLY A 292 20.28 -8.40 16.14
C GLY A 292 21.00 -7.47 15.17
N ALA A 293 20.61 -6.19 15.07
CA ALA A 293 21.19 -5.27 14.11
C ALA A 293 22.68 -5.02 14.33
N SER A 294 23.47 -5.08 13.25
CA SER A 294 24.87 -4.70 13.23
C SER A 294 25.03 -3.18 13.23
N LYS A 295 26.25 -2.71 13.46
CA LYS A 295 26.61 -1.29 13.35
C LYS A 295 26.25 -0.71 11.98
N GLU A 296 26.53 -1.46 10.90
CA GLU A 296 26.25 -1.05 9.52
C GLU A 296 24.75 -0.87 9.31
N ARG A 297 23.95 -1.81 9.80
CA ARG A 297 22.48 -1.77 9.68
C ARG A 297 21.87 -0.57 10.43
N VAL A 298 22.42 -0.24 11.61
CA VAL A 298 22.03 0.96 12.36
C VAL A 298 22.40 2.23 11.60
N THR A 299 23.59 2.25 11.00
CA THR A 299 24.05 3.39 10.18
C THR A 299 23.16 3.60 8.96
N ASP A 300 22.81 2.54 8.26
CA ASP A 300 21.94 2.60 7.08
C ASP A 300 20.52 3.05 7.46
N ALA A 301 19.97 2.51 8.56
CA ALA A 301 18.68 2.95 9.08
C ALA A 301 18.65 4.45 9.39
N PHE A 302 19.71 4.96 10.00
CA PHE A 302 19.84 6.36 10.32
C PHE A 302 19.90 7.25 9.06
N LYS A 303 20.64 6.80 8.03
CA LYS A 303 20.71 7.49 6.73
C LYS A 303 19.33 7.57 6.06
N ILE A 304 18.53 6.50 6.11
CA ILE A 304 17.18 6.48 5.55
C ILE A 304 16.30 7.52 6.26
N ILE A 305 16.31 7.58 7.58
CA ILE A 305 15.54 8.58 8.34
C ILE A 305 15.94 10.00 7.93
N LEU A 306 17.24 10.28 7.86
CA LEU A 306 17.75 11.61 7.54
C LEU A 306 17.60 12.00 6.07
N SER A 307 17.32 11.06 5.18
CA SER A 307 17.03 11.35 3.77
C SER A 307 15.68 12.03 3.58
N ASP A 308 14.76 11.95 4.55
CA ASP A 308 13.49 12.66 4.48
C ASP A 308 13.68 14.13 4.92
N PRO A 309 13.46 15.10 4.02
CA PRO A 309 13.63 16.54 4.33
C PRO A 309 12.60 17.07 5.33
N HIS A 310 11.54 16.32 5.62
CA HIS A 310 10.54 16.70 6.64
C HIS A 310 10.99 16.37 8.06
N VAL A 311 12.00 15.52 8.22
CA VAL A 311 12.54 15.16 9.53
C VAL A 311 13.27 16.37 10.13
N LYS A 312 12.78 16.84 11.26
CA LYS A 312 13.31 18.00 12.01
C LYS A 312 13.95 17.60 13.34
N GLY A 313 13.86 16.34 13.73
CA GLY A 313 14.51 15.75 14.90
C GLY A 313 14.41 14.25 14.87
N VAL A 314 15.31 13.57 15.56
CA VAL A 314 15.34 12.09 15.59
C VAL A 314 15.29 11.61 17.03
N LEU A 315 14.40 10.64 17.29
CA LEU A 315 14.34 9.88 18.53
C LEU A 315 14.82 8.46 18.28
N VAL A 316 15.93 8.10 18.92
CA VAL A 316 16.43 6.73 19.00
C VAL A 316 16.02 6.15 20.35
N ASN A 317 15.21 5.09 20.33
CA ASN A 317 14.72 4.44 21.53
C ASN A 317 15.04 2.94 21.49
N ILE A 318 16.04 2.53 22.23
CA ILE A 318 16.57 1.16 22.24
C ILE A 318 16.39 0.51 23.60
N PHE A 319 15.77 -0.65 23.58
CA PHE A 319 15.77 -1.56 24.73
C PHE A 319 16.67 -2.77 24.45
N GLY A 320 17.84 -2.79 25.07
CA GLY A 320 18.85 -3.82 24.87
C GLY A 320 18.47 -5.12 25.56
N GLY A 321 18.08 -6.10 24.77
CA GLY A 321 18.02 -7.50 25.19
C GLY A 321 19.15 -8.26 24.51
N ILE A 322 18.85 -8.89 23.38
CA ILE A 322 19.84 -9.52 22.49
C ILE A 322 20.77 -8.47 21.89
N MET A 323 20.18 -7.33 21.46
CA MET A 323 20.92 -6.18 20.97
C MET A 323 21.59 -5.45 22.13
N ARG A 324 22.85 -5.06 21.96
CA ARG A 324 23.65 -4.39 22.97
C ARG A 324 23.67 -2.88 22.74
N CYS A 325 23.50 -2.12 23.81
CA CYS A 325 23.47 -0.65 23.73
C CYS A 325 24.81 -0.05 23.27
N ASP A 326 25.94 -0.66 23.55
CA ASP A 326 27.25 -0.22 23.05
C ASP A 326 27.36 -0.35 21.53
N THR A 327 26.90 -1.44 20.93
CA THR A 327 26.85 -1.62 19.45
C THR A 327 25.98 -0.56 18.79
N ILE A 328 24.81 -0.26 19.37
CA ILE A 328 23.93 0.80 18.88
C ILE A 328 24.60 2.16 18.97
N ALA A 329 25.25 2.47 20.10
CA ALA A 329 25.95 3.73 20.28
C ALA A 329 27.07 3.93 19.23
N GLU A 330 27.82 2.86 18.91
CA GLU A 330 28.81 2.90 17.82
C GLU A 330 28.19 3.15 16.46
N GLY A 331 27.05 2.53 16.16
CA GLY A 331 26.30 2.75 14.92
C GLY A 331 25.78 4.19 14.79
N ILE A 332 25.21 4.74 15.87
CA ILE A 332 24.75 6.13 15.92
C ILE A 332 25.92 7.10 15.71
N ILE A 333 27.04 6.88 16.40
CA ILE A 333 28.24 7.72 16.26
C ILE A 333 28.78 7.68 14.83
N ALA A 334 28.84 6.49 14.22
CA ALA A 334 29.28 6.33 12.84
C ALA A 334 28.34 7.08 11.87
N ALA A 335 27.03 6.87 11.96
CA ALA A 335 26.04 7.55 11.15
C ALA A 335 26.11 9.08 11.29
N ALA A 336 26.22 9.55 12.55
CA ALA A 336 26.33 10.97 12.86
C ALA A 336 27.53 11.65 12.20
N ARG A 337 28.69 10.96 12.20
CA ARG A 337 29.92 11.45 11.55
C ARG A 337 29.83 11.43 10.02
N GLU A 338 29.19 10.42 9.46
CA GLU A 338 29.03 10.29 8.00
C GLU A 338 28.00 11.26 7.43
N THR A 339 26.91 11.54 8.16
CA THR A 339 25.77 12.30 7.64
C THR A 339 25.76 13.76 8.06
N ASN A 340 26.67 14.18 8.92
CA ASN A 340 26.78 15.57 9.41
C ASN A 340 25.44 16.10 9.95
N ILE A 341 24.89 15.39 10.97
CA ILE A 341 23.53 15.60 11.50
C ILE A 341 23.28 17.07 11.85
N ALA A 342 22.31 17.67 11.17
CA ALA A 342 21.88 19.03 11.38
C ALA A 342 20.63 19.17 12.27
N VAL A 343 20.01 18.05 12.66
CA VAL A 343 18.78 18.03 13.45
C VAL A 343 19.02 17.54 14.88
N PRO A 344 18.23 17.94 15.87
CA PRO A 344 18.31 17.42 17.24
C PRO A 344 18.21 15.90 17.28
N LEU A 345 19.11 15.26 18.03
CA LEU A 345 19.14 13.83 18.23
C LEU A 345 18.94 13.50 19.70
N VAL A 346 17.82 12.89 20.04
CA VAL A 346 17.51 12.37 21.37
C VAL A 346 17.73 10.85 21.39
N VAL A 347 18.44 10.36 22.40
CA VAL A 347 18.76 8.94 22.51
C VAL A 347 18.41 8.40 23.89
N ARG A 348 17.52 7.41 23.91
CA ARG A 348 17.22 6.61 25.08
C ARG A 348 17.80 5.21 24.88
N LEU A 349 18.67 4.80 25.76
CA LEU A 349 19.24 3.45 25.84
C LEU A 349 18.91 2.81 27.17
N GLU A 350 18.45 1.56 27.12
CA GLU A 350 18.22 0.75 28.31
C GLU A 350 18.53 -0.73 28.04
N GLY A 351 18.89 -1.48 29.10
CA GLY A 351 19.16 -2.92 29.01
C GLY A 351 20.66 -3.25 28.91
N THR A 352 20.99 -4.27 28.11
CA THR A 352 22.35 -4.84 28.05
C THR A 352 23.39 -3.80 27.61
N ASN A 353 24.44 -3.63 28.43
CA ASN A 353 25.57 -2.69 28.22
C ASN A 353 25.15 -1.21 28.15
N VAL A 354 24.06 -0.83 28.83
CA VAL A 354 23.55 0.55 28.81
C VAL A 354 24.58 1.58 29.26
N GLU A 355 25.29 1.34 30.36
CA GLU A 355 26.31 2.27 30.87
C GLU A 355 27.46 2.48 29.88
N ARG A 356 27.91 1.40 29.24
CA ARG A 356 28.92 1.48 28.18
C ARG A 356 28.41 2.28 26.97
N GLY A 357 27.17 2.03 26.52
CA GLY A 357 26.55 2.76 25.43
C GLY A 357 26.41 4.26 25.74
N LYS A 358 25.93 4.61 26.94
CA LYS A 358 25.83 6.00 27.42
C LYS A 358 27.20 6.69 27.51
N ALA A 359 28.24 5.96 27.95
CA ALA A 359 29.60 6.48 27.99
C ALA A 359 30.12 6.81 26.56
N LEU A 360 29.99 5.87 25.62
CA LEU A 360 30.39 6.07 24.21
C LEU A 360 29.73 7.29 23.60
N LEU A 361 28.41 7.46 23.79
CA LEU A 361 27.69 8.63 23.28
C LEU A 361 28.22 9.94 23.89
N ARG A 362 28.48 10.00 25.19
CA ARG A 362 29.06 11.19 25.85
C ARG A 362 30.48 11.51 25.36
N GLU A 363 31.30 10.50 25.22
CA GLU A 363 32.71 10.62 24.79
C GLU A 363 32.84 10.95 23.29
N SER A 364 31.80 10.76 22.51
CA SER A 364 31.78 10.99 21.07
C SER A 364 31.97 12.45 20.64
N GLY A 365 31.64 13.40 21.53
CA GLY A 365 31.65 14.84 21.27
C GLY A 365 30.49 15.32 20.41
N LEU A 366 29.51 14.46 20.11
CA LEU A 366 28.30 14.80 19.34
C LEU A 366 27.24 15.48 20.21
N ALA A 367 26.46 16.37 19.62
CA ALA A 367 25.34 17.03 20.29
C ALA A 367 24.13 16.08 20.45
N ILE A 368 24.29 15.07 21.31
CA ILE A 368 23.24 14.09 21.60
C ILE A 368 22.57 14.45 22.92
N ILE A 369 21.25 14.44 22.93
CA ILE A 369 20.42 14.69 24.11
C ILE A 369 20.06 13.33 24.72
N PRO A 370 20.61 12.96 25.89
CA PRO A 370 20.27 11.71 26.55
C PRO A 370 18.88 11.79 27.19
N ALA A 371 18.17 10.66 27.18
CA ALA A 371 16.89 10.52 27.86
C ALA A 371 16.92 9.32 28.82
N ASP A 372 16.18 9.45 29.93
CA ASP A 372 16.18 8.45 31.00
C ASP A 372 15.08 7.40 30.77
N ASP A 373 13.90 7.82 30.36
CA ASP A 373 12.79 6.93 30.04
C ASP A 373 12.09 7.36 28.73
N LEU A 374 11.02 6.65 28.36
CA LEU A 374 10.30 6.87 27.11
C LEU A 374 9.55 8.21 27.08
N ASP A 375 8.96 8.59 28.20
CA ASP A 375 8.23 9.85 28.35
C ASP A 375 9.19 11.05 28.28
N ASP A 376 10.32 10.98 29.00
CA ASP A 376 11.40 11.98 28.96
C ASP A 376 11.98 12.13 27.53
N ALA A 377 12.16 10.99 26.84
CA ALA A 377 12.66 10.99 25.47
C ALA A 377 11.71 11.73 24.50
N ALA A 378 10.41 11.45 24.59
CA ALA A 378 9.41 12.11 23.77
C ALA A 378 9.31 13.60 24.08
N LYS A 379 9.28 14.01 25.37
CA LYS A 379 9.30 15.42 25.78
C LYS A 379 10.51 16.16 25.22
N LYS A 380 11.70 15.56 25.35
CA LYS A 380 12.95 16.18 24.90
C LYS A 380 13.00 16.37 23.39
N VAL A 381 12.61 15.36 22.61
CA VAL A 381 12.64 15.48 21.13
C VAL A 381 11.61 16.49 20.63
N VAL A 382 10.40 16.48 21.19
CA VAL A 382 9.36 17.44 20.84
C VAL A 382 9.78 18.88 21.19
N ALA A 383 10.36 19.07 22.38
CA ALA A 383 10.87 20.40 22.81
C ALA A 383 12.04 20.88 21.93
N ALA A 384 12.98 19.99 21.60
CA ALA A 384 14.13 20.31 20.75
C ALA A 384 13.71 20.67 19.31
N VAL A 385 12.74 19.96 18.73
CA VAL A 385 12.18 20.29 17.40
C VAL A 385 11.46 21.64 17.42
N LYS A 386 10.68 21.93 18.46
CA LYS A 386 10.00 23.24 18.61
C LYS A 386 10.98 24.40 18.81
N ALA A 387 12.11 24.17 19.44
CA ALA A 387 13.14 25.19 19.64
C ALA A 387 13.99 25.46 18.39
N ALA A 388 14.05 24.52 17.46
CA ALA A 388 14.80 24.62 16.21
C ALA A 388 13.95 25.11 15.02
N ALA A 389 12.64 25.23 15.19
CA ALA A 389 11.69 25.73 14.19
C ALA A 389 11.53 27.25 14.27
#